data_3823c77899d8ef1c8f57f422a7d540da
#
_entry.id   3823c77899d8ef1c8f57f422a7d540da
#
_cell.length_a   1.000
_cell.length_b   1.000
_cell.length_c   1.000
_cell.angle_alpha   90.00
_cell.angle_beta   90.00
_cell.angle_gamma   90.00
#
_symmetry.space_group_name_H-M   'P 1'
#
loop_
_entity.id
_entity.type
_entity.pdbx_description
1 polymer ?
#
loop_
_entity_poly.entity_id
_entity_poly.type
_entity_poly.pdbx_seq_one_letter_code
_entity_poly.pdbx_strand_id
1 'polypeptide(L)'
;MSSGITALRLKYLNTIDEICRKDPMGLAIPIDVEATMGLKPKLAKVMMKRLLDMGLLERPYRGCYRLTAEGRRIMKEAKGQ
;
A
#
# COMPACT_ATOMS: atom_id res chain seq x y z
N MET A 1 -20.40 4.25 -7.64
CA MET A 1 -19.24 3.92 -8.49
C MET A 1 -18.01 3.62 -7.65
N SER A 2 -17.16 2.78 -8.17
CA SER A 2 -15.93 2.48 -7.48
C SER A 2 -15.05 3.72 -7.40
N SER A 3 -14.09 3.69 -6.51
CA SER A 3 -13.13 4.77 -6.31
C SER A 3 -12.14 4.91 -7.48
N GLY A 4 -12.31 4.10 -8.53
CA GLY A 4 -11.38 4.08 -9.64
C GLY A 4 -10.13 3.26 -9.38
N ILE A 5 -10.02 2.66 -8.20
CA ILE A 5 -8.86 1.84 -7.88
C ILE A 5 -9.06 0.42 -8.41
N THR A 6 -8.01 -0.17 -8.97
CA THR A 6 -8.06 -1.54 -9.46
C THR A 6 -8.01 -2.52 -8.29
N ALA A 7 -8.48 -3.75 -8.53
CA ALA A 7 -8.44 -4.80 -7.51
C ALA A 7 -7.00 -5.06 -7.04
N LEU A 8 -6.05 -5.03 -7.97
CA LEU A 8 -4.64 -5.25 -7.63
C LEU A 8 -4.10 -4.14 -6.73
N ARG A 9 -4.40 -2.89 -7.06
CA ARG A 9 -3.96 -1.76 -6.24
C ARG A 9 -4.58 -1.81 -4.85
N LEU A 10 -5.86 -2.18 -4.78
CA LEU A 10 -6.53 -2.35 -3.49
C LEU A 10 -5.86 -3.42 -2.66
N LYS A 11 -5.46 -4.53 -3.29
CA LYS A 11 -4.76 -5.60 -2.58
C LYS A 11 -3.42 -5.12 -2.02
N TYR A 12 -2.70 -4.29 -2.78
CA TYR A 12 -1.48 -3.66 -2.27
C TYR A 12 -1.77 -2.78 -1.05
N LEU A 13 -2.80 -1.94 -1.13
CA LEU A 13 -3.15 -1.06 0.00
C LEU A 13 -3.51 -1.86 1.24
N ASN A 14 -4.29 -2.92 1.09
CA ASN A 14 -4.66 -3.78 2.21
C ASN A 14 -3.43 -4.45 2.83
N THR A 15 -2.52 -4.93 1.99
CA THR A 15 -1.30 -5.60 2.46
C THR A 15 -0.39 -4.61 3.19
N ILE A 16 -0.21 -3.43 2.63
CA ILE A 16 0.62 -2.40 3.23
C ILE A 16 0.04 -1.97 4.58
N ASP A 17 -1.29 -1.79 4.64
CA ASP A 17 -1.96 -1.43 5.89
C ASP A 17 -1.72 -2.49 6.96
N GLU A 18 -1.86 -3.75 6.60
CA GLU A 18 -1.64 -4.85 7.54
C GLU A 18 -0.20 -4.88 8.05
N ILE A 19 0.76 -4.71 7.16
CA ILE A 19 2.17 -4.67 7.56
C ILE A 19 2.42 -3.49 8.50
N CYS A 20 1.88 -2.31 8.18
CA CYS A 20 2.05 -1.13 9.01
C CYS A 20 1.46 -1.33 10.40
N ARG A 21 0.32 -2.01 10.50
CA ARG A 21 -0.30 -2.27 11.82
C ARG A 21 0.56 -3.13 12.71
N LYS A 22 1.33 -4.04 12.12
CA LYS A 22 2.20 -4.96 12.86
C LYS A 22 3.59 -4.41 13.10
N ASP A 23 3.96 -3.38 12.36
CA ASP A 23 5.29 -2.80 12.48
C ASP A 23 5.35 -1.81 13.65
N PRO A 24 6.38 -1.88 14.49
CA PRO A 24 6.50 -0.95 15.63
C PRO A 24 6.52 0.52 15.22
N MET A 25 7.06 0.83 14.04
CA MET A 25 7.10 2.21 13.54
C MET A 25 5.94 2.54 12.61
N GLY A 26 5.09 1.57 12.31
CA GLY A 26 3.95 1.80 11.42
C GLY A 26 4.33 1.95 9.96
N LEU A 27 5.43 1.32 9.52
CA LEU A 27 5.94 1.47 8.17
C LEU A 27 6.01 0.13 7.45
N ALA A 28 5.95 0.18 6.12
CA ALA A 28 6.09 -1.00 5.27
C ALA A 28 7.22 -0.77 4.28
N ILE A 29 7.98 -1.84 3.99
CA ILE A 29 9.03 -1.79 2.98
C ILE A 29 8.63 -2.72 1.83
N PRO A 30 9.09 -2.43 0.58
CA PRO A 30 8.69 -3.25 -0.58
C PRO A 30 8.99 -4.73 -0.44
N ILE A 31 10.11 -5.08 0.18
CA ILE A 31 10.50 -6.49 0.37
C ILE A 31 9.44 -7.23 1.19
N ASP A 32 8.94 -6.61 2.26
CA ASP A 32 7.91 -7.24 3.10
C ASP A 32 6.59 -7.40 2.34
N VAL A 33 6.26 -6.42 1.50
CA VAL A 33 5.05 -6.49 0.67
C VAL A 33 5.19 -7.64 -0.32
N GLU A 34 6.34 -7.78 -0.96
CA GLU A 34 6.58 -8.87 -1.89
C GLU A 34 6.47 -10.23 -1.21
N ALA A 35 7.08 -10.36 -0.03
CA ALA A 35 7.02 -11.61 0.72
C ALA A 35 5.59 -11.96 1.12
N THR A 36 4.83 -10.97 1.57
CA THR A 36 3.45 -11.19 2.01
C THR A 36 2.51 -11.54 0.86
N MET A 37 2.71 -10.92 -0.30
CA MET A 37 1.87 -11.14 -1.48
C MET A 37 2.37 -12.25 -2.40
N GLY A 38 3.56 -12.79 -2.14
CA GLY A 38 4.15 -13.82 -2.99
C GLY A 38 4.59 -13.28 -4.35
N LEU A 39 5.09 -12.06 -4.38
CA LEU A 39 5.49 -11.41 -5.62
C LEU A 39 6.97 -11.63 -5.93
N LYS A 40 7.32 -11.49 -7.21
CA LYS A 40 8.71 -11.50 -7.62
C LYS A 40 9.42 -10.25 -7.11
N PRO A 41 10.75 -10.32 -6.91
CA PRO A 41 11.52 -9.16 -6.47
C PRO A 41 11.31 -7.94 -7.36
N LYS A 42 11.28 -6.75 -6.73
CA LYS A 42 11.15 -5.45 -7.37
C LYS A 42 9.75 -5.09 -7.88
N LEU A 43 8.80 -6.02 -7.91
CA LEU A 43 7.45 -5.70 -8.37
C LEU A 43 6.74 -4.75 -7.41
N ALA A 44 6.87 -4.98 -6.10
CA ALA A 44 6.22 -4.12 -5.12
C ALA A 44 6.79 -2.71 -5.17
N LYS A 45 8.08 -2.57 -5.38
CA LYS A 45 8.71 -1.26 -5.45
C LYS A 45 8.09 -0.39 -6.55
N VAL A 46 7.86 -0.97 -7.72
CA VAL A 46 7.26 -0.25 -8.85
C VAL A 46 5.83 0.18 -8.52
N MET A 47 5.04 -0.75 -8.00
CA MET A 47 3.64 -0.45 -7.66
C MET A 47 3.54 0.56 -6.52
N MET A 48 4.38 0.42 -5.49
CA MET A 48 4.36 1.34 -4.36
C MET A 48 4.74 2.75 -4.81
N LYS A 49 5.66 2.87 -5.76
CA LYS A 49 5.99 4.17 -6.31
C LYS A 49 4.79 4.80 -7.03
N ARG A 50 4.05 3.98 -7.79
CA ARG A 50 2.84 4.46 -8.45
C ARG A 50 1.79 4.93 -7.44
N LEU A 51 1.61 4.16 -6.37
CA LEU A 51 0.66 4.54 -5.32
C LEU A 51 1.11 5.81 -4.60
N LEU A 52 2.42 5.99 -4.44
CA LEU A 52 2.98 7.23 -3.91
C LEU A 52 2.64 8.41 -4.81
N ASP A 53 2.84 8.25 -6.13
CA ASP A 53 2.53 9.30 -7.10
C ASP A 53 1.05 9.63 -7.14
N MET A 54 0.19 8.66 -6.83
CA MET A 54 -1.26 8.87 -6.77
C MET A 54 -1.72 9.52 -5.46
N GLY A 55 -0.81 9.72 -4.52
CA GLY A 55 -1.16 10.31 -3.23
C GLY A 55 -1.78 9.33 -2.24
N LEU A 56 -1.73 8.04 -2.52
CA LEU A 56 -2.31 7.01 -1.66
C LEU A 56 -1.31 6.48 -0.63
N LEU A 57 -0.03 6.62 -0.90
CA LEU A 57 1.04 6.32 0.04
C LEU A 57 1.88 7.55 0.28
N GLU A 58 2.57 7.56 1.40
CA GLU A 58 3.60 8.57 1.66
C GLU A 58 4.88 7.84 2.08
N ARG A 59 6.00 8.52 1.89
CA ARG A 59 7.32 7.93 2.18
C ARG A 59 8.04 8.82 3.20
N PRO A 60 7.76 8.64 4.49
CA PRO A 60 8.38 9.47 5.53
C PRO A 60 9.90 9.25 5.62
N TYR A 61 10.36 8.05 5.26
CA TYR A 61 11.78 7.74 5.23
C TYR A 61 12.10 6.97 3.96
N ARG A 62 13.33 7.05 3.50
CA ARG A 62 13.77 6.38 2.29
C ARG A 62 13.50 4.87 2.39
N GLY A 63 12.77 4.34 1.42
CA GLY A 63 12.46 2.91 1.37
C GLY A 63 11.36 2.47 2.31
N CYS A 64 10.75 3.38 3.06
CA CYS A 64 9.68 3.05 4.01
C CYS A 64 8.41 3.80 3.63
N TYR A 65 7.29 3.09 3.60
CA TYR A 65 6.02 3.62 3.10
C TYR A 65 4.90 3.40 4.12
N ARG A 66 3.89 4.23 4.04
CA ARG A 66 2.64 4.05 4.80
C ARG A 66 1.49 4.69 4.02
N LEU A 67 0.26 4.33 4.36
CA LEU A 67 -0.90 4.92 3.71
C LEU A 67 -1.10 6.36 4.15
N THR A 68 -1.53 7.19 3.19
CA THR A 68 -2.01 8.54 3.50
C THR A 68 -3.46 8.43 3.99
N ALA A 69 -4.01 9.54 4.48
CA ALA A 69 -5.43 9.60 4.82
C ALA A 69 -6.29 9.26 3.59
N GLU A 70 -5.88 9.74 2.42
CA GLU A 70 -6.59 9.44 1.18
C GLU A 70 -6.52 7.94 0.84
N GLY A 71 -5.35 7.33 1.00
CA GLY A 71 -5.20 5.90 0.76
C GLY A 71 -6.09 5.07 1.67
N ARG A 72 -6.18 5.45 2.95
CA ARG A 72 -7.07 4.76 3.89
C ARG A 72 -8.53 4.95 3.53
N ARG A 73 -8.91 6.14 3.12
CA ARG A 73 -10.29 6.42 2.72
C ARG A 73 -10.70 5.54 1.56
N ILE A 74 -9.86 5.48 0.53
CA ILE A 74 -10.14 4.66 -0.66
C ILE A 74 -10.21 3.18 -0.30
N MET A 75 -9.29 2.71 0.54
CA MET A 75 -9.30 1.32 0.99
C MET A 75 -10.59 0.97 1.73
N LYS A 76 -11.04 1.85 2.62
CA LYS A 76 -12.26 1.62 3.39
C LYS A 76 -13.50 1.66 2.52
N GLU A 77 -13.56 2.59 1.56
CA GLU A 77 -14.69 2.68 0.64
C GLU A 77 -14.82 1.40 -0.18
N ALA A 78 -13.69 0.90 -0.67
CA ALA A 78 -13.69 -0.33 -1.46
C ALA A 78 -14.13 -1.53 -0.63
N LYS A 79 -13.74 -1.59 0.64
CA LYS A 79 -14.15 -2.68 1.54
C LYS A 79 -15.63 -2.61 1.92
N GLY A 80 -16.18 -1.42 1.97
CA GLY A 80 -17.57 -1.21 2.35
C GLY A 80 -18.57 -1.59 1.28
N GLN A 81 -18.10 -2.01 0.13
CA GLN A 81 -18.96 -2.42 -0.98
C GLN A 81 -18.97 -3.96 -1.17
#